data_07c4ebb619790c54c1071cdbbea11be2
#
_entry.id   07c4ebb619790c54c1071cdbbea11be2
#
_cell.length_a   1.000
_cell.length_b   1.000
_cell.length_c   1.000
_cell.angle_alpha   90.00
_cell.angle_beta   90.00
_cell.angle_gamma   90.00
#
_symmetry.space_group_name_H-M   'P 1'
#
loop_
_entity.id
_entity.type
_entity.pdbx_description
1 polymer ?
#
loop_
_entity_poly.entity_id
_entity_poly.type
_entity_poly.pdbx_seq_one_letter_code
_entity_poly.pdbx_strand_id
1 'polypeptide(L)'
;MRKNESANVEKSLREIGVDLMVRNACHQFIKGSTTVKLPGSLYTTETPILCMAINPEDKRKIIGDVFMKVSSEVICELNLRPEDVFLAQGTLRPDLIESASSMVSTKANVIKTHHNDTELVRKLRDEGRVVEPLKDFHKDEVRALGYDLGLPAHLIERHPFPGPGLAIRVLCADLPYIEKDFSETQVVVKVIVDYHNKVNKTHALLNRVSGVTTKEEQAELCRISSSIELAATVLPIRSVGVQGNT
;
A
#
# COMPACT_ATOMS: atom_id res chain seq x y z
N MET A 1 7.81 4.65 -4.26
CA MET A 1 6.86 5.74 -4.60
C MET A 1 6.62 5.76 -6.10
N ARG A 2 5.46 6.19 -6.56
CA ARG A 2 5.22 6.46 -7.98
C ARG A 2 6.13 7.58 -8.46
N LYS A 3 6.39 7.64 -9.78
CA LYS A 3 7.16 8.74 -10.37
C LYS A 3 6.48 10.07 -10.06
N ASN A 4 7.23 11.03 -9.57
CA ASN A 4 6.76 12.37 -9.15
C ASN A 4 5.67 12.40 -8.06
N GLU A 5 5.41 11.31 -7.35
CA GLU A 5 4.36 11.23 -6.33
C GLU A 5 4.53 12.27 -5.23
N SER A 6 5.76 12.47 -4.71
CA SER A 6 6.01 13.45 -3.66
C SER A 6 5.71 14.90 -4.12
N ALA A 7 6.13 15.24 -5.32
CA ALA A 7 5.87 16.57 -5.88
C ALA A 7 4.36 16.80 -6.14
N ASN A 8 3.66 15.79 -6.62
CA ASN A 8 2.22 15.87 -6.83
C ASN A 8 1.45 16.00 -5.51
N VAL A 9 1.83 15.25 -4.47
CA VAL A 9 1.23 15.36 -3.15
C VAL A 9 1.50 16.73 -2.54
N GLU A 10 2.74 17.20 -2.62
CA GLU A 10 3.10 18.54 -2.13
C GLU A 10 2.24 19.62 -2.81
N LYS A 11 2.17 19.60 -4.14
CA LYS A 11 1.35 20.54 -4.89
C LYS A 11 -0.11 20.52 -4.43
N SER A 12 -0.72 19.34 -4.40
CA SER A 12 -2.13 19.15 -4.05
C SER A 12 -2.45 19.62 -2.62
N LEU A 13 -1.58 19.36 -1.65
CA LEU A 13 -1.79 19.77 -0.27
C LEU A 13 -1.63 21.28 -0.10
N ARG A 14 -0.68 21.90 -0.81
CA ARG A 14 -0.52 23.36 -0.82
C ARG A 14 -1.72 24.07 -1.48
N GLU A 15 -2.29 23.49 -2.53
CA GLU A 15 -3.49 24.02 -3.21
C GLU A 15 -4.70 24.12 -2.28
N ILE A 16 -4.84 23.21 -1.32
CA ILE A 16 -5.92 23.23 -0.31
C ILE A 16 -5.52 23.97 0.97
N GLY A 17 -4.40 24.69 0.96
CA GLY A 17 -3.97 25.56 2.06
C GLY A 17 -3.32 24.84 3.25
N VAL A 18 -2.89 23.58 3.09
CA VAL A 18 -2.15 22.87 4.15
C VAL A 18 -0.74 23.38 4.25
N ASP A 19 -0.32 23.79 5.45
CA ASP A 19 1.07 24.08 5.75
C ASP A 19 1.84 22.76 5.82
N LEU A 20 2.71 22.55 4.84
CA LEU A 20 3.38 21.28 4.61
C LEU A 20 4.89 21.42 4.71
N MET A 21 5.47 20.65 5.61
CA MET A 21 6.90 20.40 5.66
C MET A 21 7.24 19.14 4.85
N VAL A 22 8.20 19.24 3.95
CA VAL A 22 8.71 18.13 3.14
C VAL A 22 10.08 17.69 3.65
N ARG A 23 10.19 16.43 4.04
CA ARG A 23 11.44 15.83 4.51
C ARG A 23 11.89 14.71 3.58
N ASN A 24 13.11 14.79 3.07
CA ASN A 24 13.70 13.68 2.34
C ASN A 24 14.40 12.72 3.31
N ALA A 25 13.73 11.63 3.63
CA ALA A 25 14.23 10.58 4.52
C ALA A 25 14.63 9.30 3.76
N CYS A 26 14.81 9.35 2.44
CA CYS A 26 15.07 8.18 1.60
C CYS A 26 16.22 7.31 2.14
N HIS A 27 17.34 7.94 2.51
CA HIS A 27 18.51 7.22 3.01
C HIS A 27 18.26 6.56 4.37
N GLN A 28 17.51 7.24 5.26
CA GLN A 28 17.15 6.70 6.58
C GLN A 28 16.28 5.45 6.44
N PHE A 29 15.31 5.45 5.49
CA PHE A 29 14.49 4.27 5.21
C PHE A 29 15.29 3.13 4.60
N ILE A 30 16.10 3.37 3.58
CA ILE A 30 16.88 2.32 2.90
C ILE A 30 17.83 1.60 3.86
N LYS A 31 18.48 2.34 4.77
CA LYS A 31 19.43 1.81 5.75
C LYS A 31 18.82 1.52 7.12
N GLY A 32 17.52 1.73 7.28
CA GLY A 32 16.84 1.47 8.55
C GLY A 32 16.85 -0.01 8.90
N SER A 33 17.05 -0.31 10.18
CA SER A 33 16.88 -1.62 10.81
C SER A 33 16.02 -1.46 12.07
N THR A 34 15.59 -2.56 12.64
CA THR A 34 14.85 -2.58 13.91
C THR A 34 15.13 -3.86 14.67
N THR A 35 14.68 -3.93 15.91
CA THR A 35 14.80 -5.11 16.76
C THR A 35 13.49 -5.90 16.77
N VAL A 36 13.55 -7.19 16.51
CA VAL A 36 12.40 -8.11 16.53
C VAL A 36 12.64 -9.22 17.56
N LYS A 37 11.54 -9.71 18.14
CA LYS A 37 11.59 -10.89 19.02
C LYS A 37 11.74 -12.16 18.19
N LEU A 38 12.62 -13.04 18.59
CA LEU A 38 12.73 -14.38 17.99
C LEU A 38 11.49 -15.20 18.34
N PRO A 39 10.90 -15.92 17.38
CA PRO A 39 9.74 -16.78 17.63
C PRO A 39 10.02 -17.78 18.78
N GLY A 40 9.12 -17.80 19.78
CA GLY A 40 9.23 -18.69 20.93
C GLY A 40 10.35 -18.37 21.93
N SER A 41 10.97 -17.18 21.85
CA SER A 41 12.07 -16.75 22.71
C SER A 41 11.82 -15.40 23.36
N LEU A 42 12.45 -15.14 24.48
CA LEU A 42 12.53 -13.82 25.11
C LEU A 42 13.64 -12.94 24.51
N TYR A 43 14.50 -13.54 23.68
CA TYR A 43 15.60 -12.82 23.04
C TYR A 43 15.12 -12.03 21.83
N THR A 44 15.77 -10.90 21.63
CA THR A 44 15.56 -10.03 20.48
C THR A 44 16.77 -10.10 19.55
N THR A 45 16.55 -9.92 18.27
CA THR A 45 17.60 -9.82 17.25
C THR A 45 17.37 -8.56 16.40
N GLU A 46 18.46 -8.02 15.88
CA GLU A 46 18.37 -6.93 14.91
C GLU A 46 18.02 -7.47 13.53
N THR A 47 17.11 -6.81 12.85
CA THR A 47 16.77 -7.16 11.46
C THR A 47 17.88 -6.74 10.50
N PRO A 48 17.96 -7.34 9.31
CA PRO A 48 18.69 -6.73 8.21
C PRO A 48 18.17 -5.32 7.92
N ILE A 49 18.97 -4.49 7.26
CA ILE A 49 18.52 -3.18 6.77
C ILE A 49 17.39 -3.34 5.76
N LEU A 50 16.49 -2.36 5.65
CA LEU A 50 15.26 -2.46 4.85
C LEU A 50 15.49 -2.93 3.42
N CYS A 51 16.53 -2.46 2.75
CA CYS A 51 16.84 -2.86 1.37
C CYS A 51 17.31 -4.33 1.24
N MET A 52 17.67 -4.99 2.34
CA MET A 52 18.08 -6.39 2.39
C MET A 52 17.05 -7.27 3.12
N ALA A 53 16.08 -6.68 3.79
CA ALA A 53 15.04 -7.43 4.50
C ALA A 53 14.14 -8.15 3.51
N ILE A 54 13.89 -9.44 3.76
CA ILE A 54 13.04 -10.31 2.94
C ILE A 54 11.66 -10.45 3.57
N ASN A 55 11.62 -10.65 4.91
CA ASN A 55 10.40 -10.87 5.64
C ASN A 55 9.48 -9.63 5.60
N PRO A 56 8.22 -9.73 5.15
CA PRO A 56 7.29 -8.61 5.08
C PRO A 56 6.99 -7.96 6.42
N GLU A 57 6.95 -8.73 7.52
CA GLU A 57 6.69 -8.18 8.86
C GLU A 57 7.88 -7.37 9.38
N ASP A 58 9.10 -7.84 9.14
CA ASP A 58 10.31 -7.08 9.46
C ASP A 58 10.34 -5.76 8.68
N LYS A 59 10.01 -5.81 7.38
CA LYS A 59 9.90 -4.60 6.54
C LYS A 59 8.89 -3.61 7.10
N ARG A 60 7.69 -4.07 7.51
CA ARG A 60 6.66 -3.21 8.10
C ARG A 60 7.15 -2.55 9.37
N LYS A 61 7.77 -3.35 10.25
CA LYS A 61 8.29 -2.86 11.51
C LYS A 61 9.41 -1.84 11.29
N ILE A 62 10.39 -2.14 10.42
CA ILE A 62 11.46 -1.20 10.07
C ILE A 62 10.88 0.12 9.55
N ILE A 63 9.94 0.06 8.61
CA ILE A 63 9.31 1.26 8.02
C ILE A 63 8.58 2.07 9.09
N GLY A 64 7.81 1.42 9.97
CA GLY A 64 7.11 2.09 11.06
C GLY A 64 8.06 2.76 12.05
N ASP A 65 9.08 2.06 12.50
CA ASP A 65 10.04 2.57 13.48
C ASP A 65 10.88 3.73 12.90
N VAL A 66 11.31 3.62 11.63
CA VAL A 66 12.03 4.70 10.93
C VAL A 66 11.13 5.92 10.75
N PHE A 67 9.85 5.72 10.39
CA PHE A 67 8.89 6.81 10.27
C PHE A 67 8.75 7.59 11.59
N MET A 68 8.60 6.88 12.69
CA MET A 68 8.49 7.51 14.02
C MET A 68 9.79 8.21 14.44
N LYS A 69 10.94 7.63 14.11
CA LYS A 69 12.24 8.28 14.35
C LYS A 69 12.34 9.59 13.59
N VAL A 70 12.07 9.59 12.29
CA VAL A 70 12.08 10.80 11.46
C VAL A 70 11.09 11.84 11.97
N SER A 71 9.89 11.42 12.38
CA SER A 71 8.90 12.32 12.96
C SER A 71 9.40 12.97 14.26
N SER A 72 10.06 12.20 15.12
CA SER A 72 10.65 12.72 16.37
C SER A 72 11.77 13.71 16.11
N GLU A 73 12.62 13.45 15.10
CA GLU A 73 13.68 14.38 14.68
C GLU A 73 13.08 15.72 14.23
N VAL A 74 11.99 15.68 13.43
CA VAL A 74 11.29 16.88 12.97
C VAL A 74 10.66 17.66 14.13
N ILE A 75 10.03 16.99 15.10
CA ILE A 75 9.48 17.61 16.30
C ILE A 75 10.57 18.36 17.07
N CYS A 76 11.74 17.73 17.25
CA CYS A 76 12.89 18.36 17.89
C CYS A 76 13.43 19.57 17.10
N GLU A 77 13.55 19.45 15.77
CA GLU A 77 13.99 20.56 14.91
C GLU A 77 13.05 21.77 14.96
N LEU A 78 11.74 21.52 15.13
CA LEU A 78 10.73 22.56 15.29
C LEU A 78 10.68 23.15 16.70
N ASN A 79 11.51 22.69 17.63
CA ASN A 79 11.50 23.06 19.05
C ASN A 79 10.13 22.86 19.72
N LEU A 80 9.35 21.86 19.25
CA LEU A 80 8.10 21.47 19.87
C LEU A 80 8.38 20.51 21.02
N ARG A 81 7.63 20.65 22.12
CA ARG A 81 7.72 19.69 23.21
C ARG A 81 6.94 18.43 22.81
N PRO A 82 7.54 17.23 22.91
CA PRO A 82 6.87 16.00 22.51
C PRO A 82 5.50 15.77 23.20
N GLU A 83 5.36 16.24 24.43
CA GLU A 83 4.11 16.16 25.21
C GLU A 83 2.97 17.04 24.68
N ASP A 84 3.29 18.10 23.93
CA ASP A 84 2.30 18.99 23.33
C ASP A 84 1.89 18.57 21.90
N VAL A 85 2.51 17.50 21.37
CA VAL A 85 2.28 17.06 19.99
C VAL A 85 1.32 15.87 19.97
N PHE A 86 0.33 15.95 19.10
CA PHE A 86 -0.59 14.85 18.79
C PHE A 86 -0.30 14.28 17.40
N LEU A 87 -0.35 12.97 17.27
CA LEU A 87 -0.25 12.28 16.00
C LEU A 87 -1.65 12.20 15.36
N ALA A 88 -1.83 12.86 14.22
CA ALA A 88 -3.05 12.70 13.43
C ALA A 88 -2.87 11.59 12.40
N GLN A 89 -3.81 10.67 12.34
CA GLN A 89 -3.81 9.54 11.40
C GLN A 89 -5.12 9.44 10.63
N GLY A 90 -5.03 9.02 9.37
CA GLY A 90 -6.17 8.72 8.51
C GLY A 90 -6.65 7.27 8.65
N THR A 91 -6.64 6.73 9.87
CA THR A 91 -7.14 5.38 10.17
C THR A 91 -8.61 5.28 9.83
N LEU A 92 -9.01 4.20 9.16
CA LEU A 92 -10.41 3.89 8.81
C LEU A 92 -10.93 2.72 9.65
N ARG A 93 -12.26 2.56 9.67
CA ARG A 93 -12.92 1.45 10.37
C ARG A 93 -12.38 0.07 10.02
N PRO A 94 -12.14 -0.29 8.74
CA PRO A 94 -11.54 -1.58 8.40
C PRO A 94 -10.16 -1.81 9.02
N ASP A 95 -9.33 -0.76 9.13
CA ASP A 95 -7.99 -0.86 9.73
C ASP A 95 -8.08 -1.27 11.21
N LEU A 96 -9.06 -0.73 11.95
CA LEU A 96 -9.29 -1.07 13.36
C LEU A 96 -9.86 -2.48 13.53
N ILE A 97 -10.76 -2.92 12.65
CA ILE A 97 -11.34 -4.27 12.68
C ILE A 97 -10.24 -5.32 12.42
N GLU A 98 -9.38 -5.07 11.44
CA GLU A 98 -8.24 -5.97 11.16
C GLU A 98 -7.27 -6.03 12.34
N SER A 99 -7.00 -4.91 13.01
CA SER A 99 -6.15 -4.87 14.20
C SER A 99 -6.78 -5.57 15.42
N ALA A 100 -8.10 -5.40 15.63
CA ALA A 100 -8.83 -6.04 16.73
C ALA A 100 -8.94 -7.55 16.57
N SER A 101 -9.11 -8.07 15.35
CA SER A 101 -9.20 -9.51 15.09
C SER A 101 -7.90 -10.23 15.42
N SER A 102 -6.76 -9.58 15.34
CA SER A 102 -5.46 -10.11 15.74
C SER A 102 -5.32 -10.31 17.26
N MET A 103 -6.07 -9.55 18.06
CA MET A 103 -6.06 -9.66 19.53
C MET A 103 -6.96 -10.79 20.06
N VAL A 104 -7.98 -11.18 19.30
CA VAL A 104 -8.99 -12.18 19.72
C VAL A 104 -8.58 -13.62 19.31
N SER A 105 -7.73 -13.78 18.31
CA SER A 105 -7.31 -15.09 17.81
C SER A 105 -5.89 -15.43 18.25
N THR A 106 -5.77 -16.19 19.33
CA THR A 106 -4.50 -16.76 19.81
C THR A 106 -3.91 -17.85 18.88
N LYS A 107 -4.61 -18.23 17.82
CA LYS A 107 -4.22 -19.26 16.84
C LYS A 107 -4.10 -18.79 15.39
N ALA A 108 -4.59 -17.59 15.07
CA ALA A 108 -4.34 -17.02 13.74
C ALA A 108 -2.99 -16.30 13.77
N ASN A 109 -2.05 -16.74 12.95
CA ASN A 109 -0.89 -15.94 12.62
C ASN A 109 -1.34 -14.51 12.35
N VAL A 110 -0.67 -13.54 12.99
CA VAL A 110 -0.93 -12.10 12.86
C VAL A 110 -1.16 -11.75 11.39
N ILE A 111 -2.43 -11.58 11.02
CA ILE A 111 -2.83 -11.52 9.61
C ILE A 111 -2.37 -10.23 8.95
N LYS A 112 -2.19 -9.15 9.70
CA LYS A 112 -1.54 -7.90 9.23
C LYS A 112 -1.31 -6.93 10.38
N THR A 113 -0.08 -6.55 10.63
CA THR A 113 0.22 -5.29 11.32
C THR A 113 0.06 -4.16 10.31
N HIS A 114 -0.96 -3.34 10.49
CA HIS A 114 -1.08 -2.10 9.71
C HIS A 114 0.07 -1.15 10.06
N HIS A 115 0.56 -0.41 9.08
CA HIS A 115 1.58 0.62 9.30
C HIS A 115 1.11 1.71 10.27
N ASN A 116 -0.21 1.86 10.47
CA ASN A 116 -0.82 2.76 11.43
C ASN A 116 -0.97 2.16 12.84
N ASP A 117 -0.51 0.94 13.08
CA ASP A 117 -0.68 0.21 14.34
C ASP A 117 0.64 -0.41 14.82
N THR A 118 1.74 0.36 14.75
CA THR A 118 3.01 -0.02 15.36
C THR A 118 2.91 0.03 16.88
N GLU A 119 3.77 -0.68 17.59
CA GLU A 119 3.81 -0.69 19.06
C GLU A 119 3.90 0.73 19.64
N LEU A 120 4.64 1.62 18.99
CA LEU A 120 4.77 3.01 19.41
C LEU A 120 3.47 3.81 19.19
N VAL A 121 2.77 3.59 18.06
CA VAL A 121 1.47 4.24 17.81
C VAL A 121 0.42 3.76 18.83
N ARG A 122 0.43 2.48 19.18
CA ARG A 122 -0.45 1.94 20.24
C ARG A 122 -0.19 2.64 21.57
N LYS A 123 1.08 2.79 21.94
CA LYS A 123 1.44 3.54 23.16
C LYS A 123 0.94 4.97 23.12
N LEU A 124 1.12 5.70 22.03
CA LEU A 124 0.60 7.05 21.87
C LEU A 124 -0.94 7.09 21.93
N ARG A 125 -1.62 6.07 21.39
CA ARG A 125 -3.08 5.95 21.47
C ARG A 125 -3.54 5.70 22.90
N ASP A 126 -2.88 4.84 23.65
CA ASP A 126 -3.15 4.57 25.07
C ASP A 126 -2.93 5.82 25.94
N GLU A 127 -1.98 6.67 25.55
CA GLU A 127 -1.72 7.98 26.17
C GLU A 127 -2.72 9.08 25.71
N GLY A 128 -3.69 8.76 24.85
CA GLY A 128 -4.66 9.73 24.31
C GLY A 128 -4.06 10.75 23.34
N ARG A 129 -2.93 10.46 22.74
CA ARG A 129 -2.15 11.38 21.90
C ARG A 129 -2.26 11.09 20.40
N VAL A 130 -3.24 10.28 19.99
CA VAL A 130 -3.55 10.01 18.59
C VAL A 130 -4.92 10.57 18.25
N VAL A 131 -5.00 11.32 17.16
CA VAL A 131 -6.25 11.87 16.63
C VAL A 131 -6.61 11.13 15.34
N GLU A 132 -7.73 10.43 15.35
CA GLU A 132 -8.19 9.57 14.26
C GLU A 132 -9.63 9.95 13.87
N PRO A 133 -9.84 11.07 13.17
CA PRO A 133 -11.18 11.59 12.91
C PRO A 133 -12.00 10.72 11.94
N LEU A 134 -11.36 9.84 11.19
CA LEU A 134 -12.00 8.98 10.20
C LEU A 134 -12.17 7.52 10.65
N LYS A 135 -11.86 7.20 11.91
CA LYS A 135 -11.82 5.83 12.44
C LYS A 135 -13.15 5.07 12.36
N ASP A 136 -14.25 5.77 12.29
CA ASP A 136 -15.60 5.19 12.25
C ASP A 136 -16.18 5.11 10.82
N PHE A 137 -15.41 5.57 9.81
CA PHE A 137 -15.84 5.65 8.42
C PHE A 137 -15.26 4.53 7.57
N HIS A 138 -16.02 4.11 6.56
CA HIS A 138 -15.54 3.34 5.42
C HIS A 138 -15.01 4.26 4.31
N LYS A 139 -14.29 3.70 3.35
CA LYS A 139 -13.58 4.47 2.33
C LYS A 139 -14.51 5.25 1.39
N ASP A 140 -15.66 4.70 1.07
CA ASP A 140 -16.70 5.33 0.27
C ASP A 140 -17.34 6.49 1.02
N GLU A 141 -17.60 6.36 2.32
CA GLU A 141 -18.09 7.43 3.19
C GLU A 141 -17.08 8.57 3.29
N VAL A 142 -15.78 8.27 3.40
CA VAL A 142 -14.72 9.29 3.40
C VAL A 142 -14.65 10.04 2.07
N ARG A 143 -14.90 9.36 0.96
CA ARG A 143 -14.99 10.02 -0.36
C ARG A 143 -16.18 10.97 -0.43
N ALA A 144 -17.37 10.53 0.04
CA ALA A 144 -18.55 11.37 0.10
C ALA A 144 -18.29 12.61 0.98
N LEU A 145 -17.73 12.42 2.17
CA LEU A 145 -17.30 13.52 3.04
C LEU A 145 -16.31 14.47 2.36
N GLY A 146 -15.38 13.95 1.58
CA GLY A 146 -14.44 14.76 0.81
C GLY A 146 -15.14 15.68 -0.21
N TYR A 147 -16.17 15.18 -0.90
CA TYR A 147 -17.00 16.00 -1.79
C TYR A 147 -17.78 17.07 -1.05
N ASP A 148 -18.38 16.71 0.09
CA ASP A 148 -19.14 17.65 0.93
C ASP A 148 -18.25 18.77 1.48
N LEU A 149 -16.98 18.48 1.76
CA LEU A 149 -15.97 19.45 2.17
C LEU A 149 -15.38 20.27 0.99
N GLY A 150 -15.81 20.02 -0.24
CA GLY A 150 -15.36 20.75 -1.42
C GLY A 150 -13.95 20.38 -1.88
N LEU A 151 -13.42 19.22 -1.52
CA LEU A 151 -12.13 18.79 -2.00
C LEU A 151 -12.16 18.51 -3.52
N PRO A 152 -11.07 18.80 -4.25
CA PRO A 152 -11.00 18.51 -5.67
C PRO A 152 -11.16 17.03 -6.01
N ALA A 153 -11.93 16.70 -7.06
CA ALA A 153 -12.23 15.33 -7.46
C ALA A 153 -10.96 14.49 -7.69
N HIS A 154 -9.91 15.06 -8.24
CA HIS A 154 -8.63 14.35 -8.47
C HIS A 154 -7.94 13.87 -7.17
N LEU A 155 -8.25 14.46 -6.03
CA LEU A 155 -7.78 13.98 -4.72
C LEU A 155 -8.68 12.86 -4.17
N ILE A 156 -9.99 13.00 -4.36
CA ILE A 156 -10.99 12.07 -3.82
C ILE A 156 -10.99 10.75 -4.60
N GLU A 157 -10.94 10.83 -5.94
CA GLU A 157 -11.01 9.68 -6.85
C GLU A 157 -9.66 9.00 -7.10
N ARG A 158 -8.62 9.54 -6.55
CA ARG A 158 -7.28 9.01 -6.71
C ARG A 158 -7.21 7.53 -6.29
N HIS A 159 -6.56 6.72 -7.12
CA HIS A 159 -6.29 5.31 -6.79
C HIS A 159 -5.52 5.19 -5.47
N PRO A 160 -5.98 4.32 -4.56
CA PRO A 160 -5.27 4.11 -3.31
C PRO A 160 -3.85 3.62 -3.58
N PHE A 161 -2.91 4.23 -2.87
CA PHE A 161 -1.53 3.78 -2.86
C PHE A 161 -1.21 3.29 -1.45
N PRO A 162 -0.87 2.00 -1.27
CA PRO A 162 -0.62 1.45 0.05
C PRO A 162 0.59 2.15 0.70
N GLY A 163 0.51 2.41 2.02
CA GLY A 163 1.53 3.14 2.78
C GLY A 163 2.94 2.57 2.60
N PRO A 164 3.29 1.36 3.11
CA PRO A 164 4.58 0.73 2.86
C PRO A 164 4.76 0.31 1.39
N GLY A 165 3.68 0.14 0.66
CA GLY A 165 3.62 0.01 -0.77
C GLY A 165 4.50 -1.08 -1.35
N LEU A 166 5.25 -0.69 -2.38
CA LEU A 166 6.13 -1.60 -3.12
C LEU A 166 7.26 -2.17 -2.26
N ALA A 167 7.72 -1.48 -1.22
CA ALA A 167 8.79 -1.97 -0.36
C ALA A 167 8.45 -3.31 0.31
N ILE A 168 7.20 -3.48 0.75
CA ILE A 168 6.70 -4.75 1.31
C ILE A 168 6.43 -5.77 0.20
N ARG A 169 5.95 -5.32 -0.96
CA ARG A 169 5.57 -6.17 -2.09
C ARG A 169 6.74 -6.61 -2.96
N VAL A 170 7.95 -6.16 -2.70
CA VAL A 170 9.14 -6.75 -3.30
C VAL A 170 9.26 -8.16 -2.74
N LEU A 171 8.85 -9.11 -3.55
CA LEU A 171 8.89 -10.53 -3.24
C LEU A 171 10.24 -11.08 -3.65
N CYS A 172 10.88 -11.80 -2.74
CA CYS A 172 12.11 -12.53 -3.01
C CYS A 172 11.76 -14.02 -3.04
N ALA A 173 12.13 -14.70 -4.10
CA ALA A 173 12.02 -16.14 -4.21
C ALA A 173 13.42 -16.70 -4.49
N ASP A 174 13.79 -17.80 -3.82
CA ASP A 174 15.07 -18.46 -4.06
C ASP A 174 15.14 -19.04 -5.49
N LEU A 175 14.00 -19.53 -5.97
CA LEU A 175 13.86 -20.07 -7.32
C LEU A 175 12.59 -19.48 -7.99
N PRO A 176 12.65 -19.19 -9.28
CA PRO A 176 11.46 -18.77 -10.02
C PRO A 176 10.48 -19.95 -10.13
N TYR A 177 9.21 -19.66 -9.90
CA TYR A 177 8.12 -20.60 -10.14
C TYR A 177 7.51 -20.31 -11.51
N ILE A 178 7.77 -21.18 -12.48
CA ILE A 178 7.31 -21.04 -13.85
C ILE A 178 6.46 -22.27 -14.21
N GLU A 179 5.18 -22.08 -14.44
CA GLU A 179 4.26 -23.08 -14.96
C GLU A 179 4.45 -23.27 -16.47
N LYS A 180 3.97 -24.40 -17.01
CA LYS A 180 4.05 -24.74 -18.42
C LYS A 180 3.52 -23.61 -19.34
N ASP A 181 2.40 -23.00 -18.94
CA ASP A 181 1.70 -21.99 -19.73
C ASP A 181 1.99 -20.55 -19.27
N PHE A 182 3.09 -20.34 -18.53
CA PHE A 182 3.45 -19.03 -17.96
C PHE A 182 3.57 -17.94 -19.03
N SER A 183 4.25 -18.23 -20.13
CA SER A 183 4.45 -17.26 -21.21
C SER A 183 3.14 -16.88 -21.91
N GLU A 184 2.28 -17.85 -22.15
CA GLU A 184 0.96 -17.65 -22.75
C GLU A 184 0.05 -16.83 -21.83
N THR A 185 0.00 -17.20 -20.55
CA THR A 185 -0.73 -16.46 -19.52
C THR A 185 -0.28 -15.01 -19.44
N GLN A 186 1.03 -14.77 -19.46
CA GLN A 186 1.62 -13.43 -19.47
C GLN A 186 1.12 -12.58 -20.64
N VAL A 187 1.03 -13.18 -21.82
CA VAL A 187 0.56 -12.51 -23.02
C VAL A 187 -0.92 -12.21 -22.96
N VAL A 188 -1.72 -13.20 -22.57
CA VAL A 188 -3.19 -13.06 -22.41
C VAL A 188 -3.53 -11.97 -21.41
N VAL A 189 -2.91 -11.98 -20.24
CA VAL A 189 -3.13 -10.95 -19.22
C VAL A 189 -2.82 -9.54 -19.72
N LYS A 190 -1.72 -9.36 -20.46
CA LYS A 190 -1.37 -8.07 -21.08
C LYS A 190 -2.40 -7.58 -22.10
N VAL A 191 -2.98 -8.52 -22.86
CA VAL A 191 -4.02 -8.18 -23.84
C VAL A 191 -5.31 -7.78 -23.14
N ILE A 192 -5.78 -8.58 -22.17
CA ILE A 192 -7.04 -8.32 -21.45
C ILE A 192 -7.00 -6.98 -20.72
N VAL A 193 -5.93 -6.69 -20.01
CA VAL A 193 -5.83 -5.48 -19.17
C VAL A 193 -5.84 -4.19 -19.99
N ASP A 194 -5.30 -4.22 -21.20
CA ASP A 194 -5.16 -3.04 -22.05
C ASP A 194 -5.96 -3.16 -23.38
N TYR A 195 -6.98 -4.02 -23.41
CA TYR A 195 -7.74 -4.31 -24.64
C TYR A 195 -8.41 -3.07 -25.21
N HIS A 196 -9.04 -2.24 -24.37
CA HIS A 196 -9.69 -0.98 -24.76
C HIS A 196 -8.76 -0.07 -25.57
N ASN A 197 -7.51 0.08 -25.12
CA ASN A 197 -6.53 0.96 -25.75
C ASN A 197 -5.84 0.34 -26.98
N LYS A 198 -5.96 -0.99 -27.15
CA LYS A 198 -5.30 -1.73 -28.21
C LYS A 198 -6.21 -2.21 -29.33
N VAL A 199 -7.51 -2.31 -29.09
CA VAL A 199 -8.48 -2.89 -30.03
C VAL A 199 -8.40 -2.32 -31.44
N ASN A 200 -8.04 -1.03 -31.57
CA ASN A 200 -7.91 -0.33 -32.85
C ASN A 200 -6.48 -0.36 -33.42
N LYS A 201 -5.54 -1.04 -32.78
CA LYS A 201 -4.14 -1.13 -33.24
C LYS A 201 -3.92 -2.44 -33.99
N THR A 202 -3.17 -2.39 -35.08
CA THR A 202 -2.81 -3.60 -35.84
C THR A 202 -1.79 -4.41 -35.05
N HIS A 203 -2.21 -5.55 -34.52
CA HIS A 203 -1.32 -6.45 -33.76
C HIS A 203 -1.73 -7.90 -33.98
N ALA A 204 -0.76 -8.77 -34.25
CA ALA A 204 -1.01 -10.18 -34.59
C ALA A 204 -1.83 -10.93 -33.52
N LEU A 205 -1.64 -10.58 -32.26
CA LEU A 205 -2.36 -11.17 -31.13
C LEU A 205 -3.83 -10.75 -31.09
N LEU A 206 -4.12 -9.49 -31.41
CA LEU A 206 -5.49 -8.98 -31.50
C LEU A 206 -6.25 -9.65 -32.65
N ASN A 207 -5.59 -9.92 -33.77
CA ASN A 207 -6.18 -10.69 -34.86
C ASN A 207 -6.53 -12.11 -34.43
N ARG A 208 -5.73 -12.75 -33.59
CA ARG A 208 -6.06 -14.07 -33.01
C ARG A 208 -7.25 -13.97 -32.06
N VAL A 209 -7.26 -12.99 -31.17
CA VAL A 209 -8.41 -12.76 -30.28
C VAL A 209 -9.68 -12.53 -31.09
N SER A 210 -9.63 -11.66 -32.10
CA SER A 210 -10.78 -11.40 -32.98
C SER A 210 -11.24 -12.63 -33.78
N GLY A 211 -10.33 -13.55 -34.08
CA GLY A 211 -10.63 -14.79 -34.80
C GLY A 211 -11.28 -15.88 -33.93
N VAL A 212 -11.18 -15.81 -32.61
CA VAL A 212 -11.70 -16.81 -31.66
C VAL A 212 -12.79 -16.26 -30.74
N THR A 213 -13.10 -14.97 -30.81
CA THR A 213 -14.13 -14.32 -30.00
C THR A 213 -15.25 -13.75 -30.85
N THR A 214 -16.44 -13.74 -30.33
CA THR A 214 -17.63 -13.10 -30.93
C THR A 214 -17.54 -11.57 -30.77
N LYS A 215 -18.37 -10.84 -31.51
CA LYS A 215 -18.45 -9.36 -31.37
C LYS A 215 -18.96 -8.95 -29.99
N GLU A 216 -19.85 -9.74 -29.39
CA GLU A 216 -20.37 -9.52 -28.05
C GLU A 216 -19.27 -9.69 -27.01
N GLU A 217 -18.44 -10.73 -27.12
CA GLU A 217 -17.28 -10.96 -26.24
C GLU A 217 -16.23 -9.85 -26.41
N GLN A 218 -16.00 -9.38 -27.62
CA GLN A 218 -15.10 -8.24 -27.87
C GLN A 218 -15.61 -6.94 -27.27
N ALA A 219 -16.91 -6.69 -27.34
CA ALA A 219 -17.54 -5.55 -26.69
C ALA A 219 -17.41 -5.64 -25.15
N GLU A 220 -17.60 -6.83 -24.60
CA GLU A 220 -17.43 -7.09 -23.16
C GLU A 220 -15.96 -6.91 -22.73
N LEU A 221 -14.99 -7.39 -23.50
CA LEU A 221 -13.57 -7.14 -23.25
C LEU A 221 -13.25 -5.63 -23.23
N CYS A 222 -13.84 -4.85 -24.14
CA CYS A 222 -13.71 -3.38 -24.11
C CYS A 222 -14.32 -2.76 -22.86
N ARG A 223 -15.46 -3.30 -22.41
CA ARG A 223 -16.19 -2.79 -21.25
C ARG A 223 -15.44 -3.04 -19.93
N ILE A 224 -14.86 -4.24 -19.75
CA ILE A 224 -14.16 -4.62 -18.52
C ILE A 224 -12.72 -4.13 -18.48
N SER A 225 -12.11 -3.83 -19.63
CA SER A 225 -10.76 -3.24 -19.68
C SER A 225 -10.80 -1.73 -19.42
N SER A 226 -9.77 -1.22 -18.81
CA SER A 226 -9.69 0.20 -18.47
C SER A 226 -9.39 1.06 -19.70
N SER A 227 -10.04 2.24 -19.78
CA SER A 227 -9.64 3.30 -20.72
C SER A 227 -8.31 3.97 -20.32
N ILE A 228 -7.90 3.81 -19.06
CA ILE A 228 -6.59 4.24 -18.57
C ILE A 228 -5.57 3.16 -18.97
N GLU A 229 -4.44 3.57 -19.53
CA GLU A 229 -3.36 2.64 -19.87
C GLU A 229 -2.84 1.92 -18.61
N LEU A 230 -3.11 0.64 -18.53
CA LEU A 230 -2.67 -0.24 -17.44
C LEU A 230 -1.71 -1.30 -17.98
N ALA A 231 -0.73 -1.66 -17.18
CA ALA A 231 0.17 -2.77 -17.45
C ALA A 231 0.01 -3.86 -16.38
N ALA A 232 -0.09 -5.10 -16.82
CA ALA A 232 -0.08 -6.27 -15.94
C ALA A 232 1.08 -7.20 -16.29
N THR A 233 1.65 -7.79 -15.25
CA THR A 233 2.75 -8.76 -15.37
C THR A 233 2.50 -9.91 -14.41
N VAL A 234 2.53 -11.13 -14.91
CA VAL A 234 2.56 -12.33 -14.06
C VAL A 234 3.98 -12.49 -13.52
N LEU A 235 4.12 -12.63 -12.23
CA LEU A 235 5.41 -12.82 -11.59
C LEU A 235 5.72 -14.31 -11.47
N PRO A 236 6.97 -14.74 -11.66
CA PRO A 236 7.38 -16.15 -11.55
C PRO A 236 7.55 -16.55 -10.06
N ILE A 237 6.50 -16.36 -9.28
CA ILE A 237 6.49 -16.63 -7.84
C ILE A 237 5.17 -17.29 -7.43
N ARG A 238 5.22 -18.09 -6.38
CA ARG A 238 4.02 -18.52 -5.66
C ARG A 238 3.71 -17.52 -4.55
N SER A 239 2.46 -17.14 -4.46
CA SER A 239 1.95 -16.27 -3.40
C SER A 239 0.65 -16.85 -2.84
N VAL A 240 0.41 -16.62 -1.56
CA VAL A 240 -0.85 -16.97 -0.91
C VAL A 240 -1.80 -15.77 -1.05
N GLY A 241 -2.97 -16.01 -1.64
CA GLY A 241 -4.06 -15.03 -1.66
C GLY A 241 -4.87 -15.12 -0.37
N VAL A 242 -5.32 -13.97 0.15
CA VAL A 242 -6.38 -13.96 1.15
C VAL A 242 -7.68 -14.22 0.41
N GLN A 243 -8.23 -15.42 0.55
CA GLN A 243 -9.58 -15.72 0.09
C GLN A 243 -10.54 -15.24 1.20
N GLY A 244 -11.44 -14.33 0.83
CA GLY A 244 -12.57 -14.03 1.70
C GLY A 244 -13.38 -15.31 1.90
N ASN A 245 -13.86 -15.54 3.11
CA ASN A 245 -14.80 -16.63 3.37
C ASN A 245 -16.04 -16.41 2.51
N THR A 246 -16.23 -17.28 1.54
CA THR A 246 -17.53 -17.50 0.88
C THR A 246 -18.39 -18.34 1.77
#